data_e77fdcc10ef94254e1c34b1da5563cef
#
_entry.id   e77fdcc10ef94254e1c34b1da5563cef
#
_cell.length_a   1.000
_cell.length_b   1.000
_cell.length_c   1.000
_cell.angle_alpha   90.00
_cell.angle_beta   90.00
_cell.angle_gamma   90.00
#
_symmetry.space_group_name_H-M   'P 1'
#
loop_
_entity.id
_entity.type
_entity.pdbx_description
1 polymer ?
#
loop_
_entity_poly.entity_id
_entity_poly.type
_entity_poly.pdbx_seq_one_letter_code
_entity_poly.pdbx_strand_id
1 'polypeptide(L)'
;MATAREIHRHMKSVGNIGKITKAMKMVAAARLRRAQEKAAASRPYAIKIKEVLSSVVSDPSILAGLSAKKHPLLQHRDVKKVGYLVLASDKGLAGAYSSNALKKAVAEISECEHDVVIITSGRKARDFFQRRGYKVLSSHFG
;
A
#
# COMPACT_ATOMS: atom_id res chain seq x y z
N MET A 1 0.83 2.16 46.82
CA MET A 1 0.79 3.58 46.37
C MET A 1 2.14 3.93 45.79
N ALA A 2 2.18 4.61 44.62
CA ALA A 2 3.45 5.03 44.01
C ALA A 2 4.13 6.09 44.88
N THR A 3 5.43 5.95 45.10
CA THR A 3 6.21 6.92 45.92
C THR A 3 6.48 8.18 45.08
N ALA A 4 6.66 9.33 45.75
CA ALA A 4 7.00 10.60 45.07
C ALA A 4 8.23 10.46 44.15
N ARG A 5 9.19 9.62 44.54
CA ARG A 5 10.39 9.32 43.74
C ARG A 5 10.08 8.57 42.45
N GLU A 6 9.14 7.63 42.48
CA GLU A 6 8.67 6.90 41.30
C GLU A 6 7.92 7.82 40.32
N ILE A 7 7.07 8.69 40.85
CA ILE A 7 6.35 9.69 40.04
C ILE A 7 7.33 10.63 39.37
N HIS A 8 8.33 11.12 40.05
CA HIS A 8 9.37 11.99 39.46
C HIS A 8 10.16 11.27 38.33
N ARG A 9 10.50 10.00 38.59
CA ARG A 9 11.16 9.15 37.55
C ARG A 9 10.28 8.95 36.34
N HIS A 10 8.98 8.70 36.51
CA HIS A 10 8.01 8.62 35.43
C HIS A 10 7.89 9.92 34.62
N MET A 11 7.77 11.05 35.31
CA MET A 11 7.72 12.36 34.66
C MET A 11 8.95 12.63 33.79
N LYS A 12 10.14 12.31 34.26
CA LYS A 12 11.40 12.44 33.52
C LYS A 12 11.41 11.51 32.28
N SER A 13 10.93 10.27 32.43
CA SER A 13 10.83 9.31 31.34
C SER A 13 9.86 9.79 30.25
N VAL A 14 8.66 10.25 30.64
CA VAL A 14 7.66 10.78 29.70
C VAL A 14 8.18 12.02 28.98
N GLY A 15 8.88 12.92 29.70
CA GLY A 15 9.52 14.08 29.09
C GLY A 15 10.57 13.70 28.02
N ASN A 16 11.37 12.68 28.29
CA ASN A 16 12.34 12.17 27.31
C ASN A 16 11.66 11.52 26.09
N ILE A 17 10.61 10.71 26.32
CA ILE A 17 9.81 10.12 25.23
C ILE A 17 9.18 11.24 24.38
N GLY A 18 8.70 12.31 24.99
CA GLY A 18 8.17 13.48 24.28
C GLY A 18 9.20 14.14 23.35
N LYS A 19 10.44 14.25 23.80
CA LYS A 19 11.53 14.78 22.94
C LYS A 19 11.83 13.85 21.76
N ILE A 20 11.87 12.53 22.00
CA ILE A 20 12.12 11.53 20.96
C ILE A 20 10.99 11.55 19.91
N THR A 21 9.72 11.54 20.35
CA THR A 21 8.57 11.56 19.44
C THR A 21 8.50 12.85 18.63
N LYS A 22 8.89 13.98 19.20
CA LYS A 22 9.00 15.26 18.48
C LYS A 22 10.07 15.18 17.37
N ALA A 23 11.23 14.61 17.65
CA ALA A 23 12.27 14.38 16.66
C ALA A 23 11.80 13.41 15.54
N MET A 24 11.14 12.31 15.92
CA MET A 24 10.56 11.37 14.96
C MET A 24 9.51 12.04 14.05
N LYS A 25 8.68 12.92 14.60
CA LYS A 25 7.70 13.71 13.83
C LYS A 25 8.38 14.56 12.75
N MET A 26 9.48 15.24 13.09
CA MET A 26 10.22 16.07 12.14
C MET A 26 10.83 15.22 11.00
N VAL A 27 11.46 14.10 11.33
CA VAL A 27 12.01 13.17 10.33
C VAL A 27 10.93 12.59 9.44
N ALA A 28 9.78 12.19 10.01
CA ALA A 28 8.65 11.68 9.26
C ALA A 28 8.06 12.74 8.31
N ALA A 29 7.93 13.99 8.76
CA ALA A 29 7.46 15.10 7.94
C ALA A 29 8.38 15.37 6.75
N ALA A 30 9.71 15.36 6.95
CA ALA A 30 10.67 15.53 5.87
C ALA A 30 10.61 14.39 4.83
N ARG A 31 10.43 13.14 5.29
CA ARG A 31 10.25 11.98 4.40
C ARG A 31 8.94 12.06 3.62
N LEU A 32 7.85 12.46 4.28
CA LEU A 32 6.55 12.65 3.65
C LEU A 32 6.63 13.70 2.53
N ARG A 33 7.22 14.84 2.82
CA ARG A 33 7.41 15.90 1.82
C ARG A 33 8.14 15.41 0.58
N ARG A 34 9.27 14.71 0.75
CA ARG A 34 10.01 14.11 -0.38
C ARG A 34 9.19 13.09 -1.16
N ALA A 35 8.40 12.28 -0.48
CA ALA A 35 7.52 11.31 -1.14
C ALA A 35 6.40 12.00 -1.94
N GLN A 36 5.81 13.07 -1.38
CA GLN A 36 4.81 13.90 -2.06
C GLN A 36 5.38 14.60 -3.30
N GLU A 37 6.59 15.16 -3.21
CA GLU A 37 7.28 15.78 -4.33
C GLU A 37 7.52 14.76 -5.47
N LYS A 38 7.98 13.55 -5.15
CA LYS A 38 8.14 12.46 -6.13
C LYS A 38 6.82 12.05 -6.77
N ALA A 39 5.77 11.90 -5.96
CA ALA A 39 4.45 11.53 -6.46
C ALA A 39 3.86 12.63 -7.37
N ALA A 40 4.02 13.90 -7.00
CA ALA A 40 3.59 15.03 -7.81
C ALA A 40 4.35 15.11 -9.14
N ALA A 41 5.66 14.86 -9.13
CA ALA A 41 6.48 14.85 -10.34
C ALA A 41 6.14 13.71 -11.31
N SER A 42 5.74 12.54 -10.82
CA SER A 42 5.38 11.40 -11.67
C SER A 42 3.94 11.44 -12.19
N ARG A 43 3.06 12.19 -11.54
CA ARG A 43 1.63 12.25 -11.86
C ARG A 43 1.31 12.71 -13.30
N PRO A 44 1.94 13.79 -13.85
CA PRO A 44 1.69 14.23 -15.22
C PRO A 44 2.01 13.15 -16.25
N TYR A 45 3.11 12.41 -16.05
CA TYR A 45 3.50 11.30 -16.90
C TYR A 45 2.47 10.18 -16.89
N ALA A 46 2.01 9.77 -15.69
CA ALA A 46 1.00 8.72 -15.55
C ALA A 46 -0.34 9.10 -16.21
N ILE A 47 -0.76 10.37 -16.09
CA ILE A 47 -1.96 10.89 -16.75
C ILE A 47 -1.78 10.82 -18.26
N LYS A 48 -0.65 11.31 -18.78
CA LYS A 48 -0.41 11.37 -20.22
C LYS A 48 -0.31 9.99 -20.86
N ILE A 49 0.33 9.03 -20.20
CA ILE A 49 0.34 7.65 -20.68
C ILE A 49 -1.08 7.07 -20.73
N LYS A 50 -1.90 7.34 -19.72
CA LYS A 50 -3.29 6.86 -19.71
C LYS A 50 -4.10 7.46 -20.85
N GLU A 51 -3.94 8.74 -21.14
CA GLU A 51 -4.59 9.40 -22.28
C GLU A 51 -4.18 8.78 -23.61
N VAL A 52 -2.88 8.58 -23.83
CA VAL A 52 -2.35 7.94 -25.07
C VAL A 52 -2.87 6.52 -25.20
N LEU A 53 -2.81 5.71 -24.14
CA LEU A 53 -3.35 4.35 -24.17
C LEU A 53 -4.85 4.34 -24.47
N SER A 54 -5.61 5.24 -23.86
CA SER A 54 -7.04 5.37 -24.11
C SER A 54 -7.33 5.72 -25.57
N SER A 55 -6.59 6.65 -26.16
CA SER A 55 -6.78 7.01 -27.58
C SER A 55 -6.46 5.86 -28.53
N VAL A 56 -5.39 5.10 -28.24
CA VAL A 56 -5.01 3.92 -29.05
C VAL A 56 -6.06 2.81 -28.95
N VAL A 57 -6.57 2.53 -27.75
CA VAL A 57 -7.57 1.47 -27.54
C VAL A 57 -8.97 1.87 -28.05
N SER A 58 -9.24 3.18 -28.15
CA SER A 58 -10.54 3.66 -28.66
C SER A 58 -10.65 3.68 -30.18
N ASP A 59 -9.55 3.48 -30.90
CA ASP A 59 -9.56 3.47 -32.37
C ASP A 59 -9.81 2.04 -32.92
N PRO A 60 -10.97 1.79 -33.55
CA PRO A 60 -11.32 0.46 -34.10
C PRO A 60 -10.33 -0.05 -35.16
N SER A 61 -9.72 0.86 -35.92
CA SER A 61 -8.74 0.49 -36.98
C SER A 61 -7.45 -0.04 -36.37
N ILE A 62 -7.02 0.53 -35.25
CA ILE A 62 -5.87 0.09 -34.49
C ILE A 62 -6.16 -1.24 -33.79
N LEU A 63 -7.33 -1.39 -33.17
CA LEU A 63 -7.77 -2.64 -32.55
C LEU A 63 -7.84 -3.80 -33.54
N ALA A 64 -8.35 -3.58 -34.75
CA ALA A 64 -8.42 -4.59 -35.80
C ALA A 64 -7.02 -5.05 -36.29
N GLY A 65 -6.03 -4.16 -36.25
CA GLY A 65 -4.62 -4.45 -36.58
C GLY A 65 -3.82 -5.06 -35.40
N LEU A 66 -4.31 -4.96 -34.17
CA LEU A 66 -3.66 -5.51 -33.00
C LEU A 66 -3.95 -7.02 -32.91
N SER A 67 -3.06 -7.82 -33.48
CA SER A 67 -3.14 -9.27 -33.34
C SER A 67 -3.10 -9.68 -31.87
N ALA A 68 -4.06 -10.50 -31.48
CA ALA A 68 -4.17 -11.05 -30.10
C ALA A 68 -2.86 -11.67 -29.57
N LYS A 69 -2.06 -12.28 -30.46
CA LYS A 69 -0.75 -12.86 -30.10
C LYS A 69 0.33 -11.80 -29.78
N LYS A 70 0.23 -10.58 -30.34
CA LYS A 70 1.24 -9.52 -30.14
C LYS A 70 0.98 -8.64 -28.92
N HIS A 71 -0.28 -8.51 -28.49
CA HIS A 71 -0.66 -7.60 -27.40
C HIS A 71 -1.55 -8.29 -26.37
N PRO A 72 -1.01 -9.21 -25.57
CA PRO A 72 -1.79 -10.03 -24.63
C PRO A 72 -2.45 -9.23 -23.51
N LEU A 73 -1.95 -8.03 -23.20
CA LEU A 73 -2.53 -7.15 -22.18
C LEU A 73 -3.78 -6.38 -22.64
N LEU A 74 -4.02 -6.31 -23.95
CA LEU A 74 -5.20 -5.68 -24.54
C LEU A 74 -6.34 -6.66 -24.82
N GLN A 75 -6.12 -7.95 -24.56
CA GLN A 75 -7.14 -8.98 -24.74
C GLN A 75 -8.14 -9.00 -23.61
N HIS A 76 -9.42 -9.06 -23.95
CA HIS A 76 -10.45 -9.43 -22.98
C HIS A 76 -10.39 -10.95 -22.76
N ARG A 77 -10.24 -11.35 -21.49
CA ARG A 77 -10.13 -12.75 -21.08
C ARG A 77 -11.02 -12.99 -19.86
N ASP A 78 -11.54 -14.19 -19.76
CA ASP A 78 -12.27 -14.61 -18.56
C ASP A 78 -11.36 -14.56 -17.33
N VAL A 79 -11.84 -13.92 -16.28
CA VAL A 79 -11.11 -13.78 -15.04
C VAL A 79 -11.16 -15.11 -14.28
N LYS A 80 -10.03 -15.77 -14.14
CA LYS A 80 -9.89 -17.01 -13.35
C LYS A 80 -9.31 -16.76 -11.97
N LYS A 81 -8.44 -15.75 -11.86
CA LYS A 81 -7.79 -15.39 -10.60
C LYS A 81 -7.69 -13.88 -10.46
N VAL A 82 -7.95 -13.41 -9.26
CA VAL A 82 -7.83 -11.98 -8.90
C VAL A 82 -6.62 -11.78 -8.00
N GLY A 83 -5.73 -10.86 -8.40
CA GLY A 83 -4.55 -10.48 -7.61
C GLY A 83 -4.82 -9.22 -6.79
N TYR A 84 -4.75 -9.32 -5.47
CA TYR A 84 -4.84 -8.18 -4.57
C TYR A 84 -3.45 -7.70 -4.17
N LEU A 85 -3.10 -6.48 -4.58
CA LEU A 85 -1.90 -5.79 -4.11
C LEU A 85 -2.26 -4.95 -2.88
N VAL A 86 -1.84 -5.39 -1.71
CA VAL A 86 -2.14 -4.72 -0.44
C VAL A 86 -0.92 -3.95 0.05
N LEU A 87 -1.07 -2.62 0.14
CA LEU A 87 -0.03 -1.71 0.59
C LEU A 87 -0.28 -1.32 2.06
N ALA A 88 0.68 -1.60 2.93
CA ALA A 88 0.64 -1.19 4.32
C ALA A 88 2.02 -0.72 4.80
N SER A 89 2.10 -0.22 6.03
CA SER A 89 3.36 0.26 6.59
C SER A 89 4.29 -0.88 7.01
N ASP A 90 5.60 -0.63 6.98
CA ASP A 90 6.60 -1.50 7.59
C ASP A 90 6.64 -1.35 9.11
N LYS A 91 6.48 -0.11 9.58
CA LYS A 91 6.60 0.27 10.98
C LYS A 91 5.24 0.62 11.57
N GLY A 92 5.16 0.62 12.89
CA GLY A 92 4.00 1.09 13.64
C GLY A 92 3.95 2.62 13.79
N LEU A 93 3.19 3.08 14.76
CA LEU A 93 2.96 4.48 15.09
C LEU A 93 2.27 5.29 13.97
N ALA A 94 1.47 4.61 13.16
CA ALA A 94 0.66 5.20 12.07
C ALA A 94 -0.85 5.22 12.39
N GLY A 95 -1.22 5.19 13.66
CA GLY A 95 -2.63 5.10 14.10
C GLY A 95 -3.31 3.87 13.51
N ALA A 96 -4.55 4.02 13.08
CA ALA A 96 -5.37 2.95 12.50
C ALA A 96 -5.15 2.72 10.99
N TYR A 97 -4.23 3.43 10.35
CA TYR A 97 -4.04 3.37 8.90
C TYR A 97 -3.89 1.94 8.36
N SER A 98 -2.87 1.21 8.84
CA SER A 98 -2.65 -0.16 8.37
C SER A 98 -3.80 -1.10 8.73
N SER A 99 -4.36 -0.97 9.92
CA SER A 99 -5.51 -1.80 10.36
C SER A 99 -6.73 -1.59 9.49
N ASN A 100 -7.05 -0.36 9.14
CA ASN A 100 -8.20 -0.03 8.31
C ASN A 100 -8.00 -0.51 6.86
N ALA A 101 -6.80 -0.31 6.30
CA ALA A 101 -6.47 -0.81 4.97
C ALA A 101 -6.58 -2.34 4.90
N LEU A 102 -6.06 -3.05 5.91
CA LEU A 102 -6.11 -4.50 5.98
C LEU A 102 -7.52 -5.04 6.19
N LYS A 103 -8.35 -4.38 7.02
CA LYS A 103 -9.76 -4.75 7.19
C LYS A 103 -10.53 -4.59 5.89
N LYS A 104 -10.33 -3.48 5.17
CA LYS A 104 -10.96 -3.26 3.87
C LYS A 104 -10.52 -4.31 2.86
N ALA A 105 -9.23 -4.61 2.78
CA ALA A 105 -8.73 -5.66 1.89
C ALA A 105 -9.36 -7.04 2.18
N VAL A 106 -9.51 -7.41 3.45
CA VAL A 106 -10.17 -8.68 3.82
C VAL A 106 -11.64 -8.69 3.41
N ALA A 107 -12.37 -7.58 3.58
CA ALA A 107 -13.77 -7.49 3.15
C ALA A 107 -13.89 -7.71 1.63
N GLU A 108 -13.11 -6.99 0.83
CA GLU A 108 -13.07 -7.14 -0.63
C GLU A 108 -12.68 -8.56 -1.07
N ILE A 109 -11.71 -9.18 -0.38
CA ILE A 109 -11.27 -10.56 -0.67
C ILE A 109 -12.37 -11.56 -0.35
N SER A 110 -13.13 -11.36 0.74
CA SER A 110 -14.20 -12.27 1.13
C SER A 110 -15.43 -12.21 0.21
N GLU A 111 -15.62 -11.11 -0.49
CA GLU A 111 -16.69 -10.93 -1.49
C GLU A 111 -16.29 -11.41 -2.88
N CYS A 112 -15.02 -11.77 -3.09
CA CYS A 112 -14.51 -12.20 -4.39
C CYS A 112 -14.92 -13.63 -4.71
N GLU A 113 -15.60 -13.84 -5.85
CA GLU A 113 -16.04 -15.16 -6.32
C GLU A 113 -14.93 -15.98 -7.01
N HIS A 114 -13.78 -15.38 -7.26
CA HIS A 114 -12.66 -16.00 -7.97
C HIS A 114 -11.55 -16.44 -7.02
N ASP A 115 -10.68 -17.30 -7.50
CA ASP A 115 -9.42 -17.63 -6.81
C ASP A 115 -8.61 -16.35 -6.51
N VAL A 116 -8.23 -16.15 -5.26
CA VAL A 116 -7.52 -14.96 -4.80
C VAL A 116 -6.03 -15.24 -4.61
N VAL A 117 -5.20 -14.32 -5.10
CA VAL A 117 -3.77 -14.29 -4.86
C VAL A 117 -3.39 -12.95 -4.24
N ILE A 118 -2.66 -12.97 -3.14
CA ILE A 118 -2.29 -11.76 -2.40
C ILE A 118 -0.81 -11.44 -2.61
N ILE A 119 -0.55 -10.20 -2.98
CA ILE A 119 0.78 -9.60 -3.03
C ILE A 119 0.81 -8.50 -1.97
N THR A 120 1.83 -8.49 -1.13
CA THR A 120 1.91 -7.52 -0.05
C THR A 120 3.09 -6.57 -0.23
N SER A 121 2.88 -5.30 0.05
CA SER A 121 3.95 -4.34 0.27
C SER A 121 3.83 -3.78 1.69
N GLY A 122 4.91 -3.93 2.45
CA GLY A 122 4.98 -3.60 3.88
C GLY A 122 4.82 -4.79 4.81
N ARG A 123 5.63 -4.79 5.88
CA ARG A 123 5.68 -5.88 6.88
C ARG A 123 4.34 -6.10 7.57
N LYS A 124 3.59 -5.04 7.84
CA LYS A 124 2.28 -5.15 8.50
C LYS A 124 1.26 -5.92 7.66
N ALA A 125 1.28 -5.76 6.32
CA ALA A 125 0.42 -6.52 5.43
C ALA A 125 0.84 -8.00 5.38
N ARG A 126 2.12 -8.27 5.16
CA ARG A 126 2.64 -9.64 5.14
C ARG A 126 2.28 -10.40 6.40
N ASP A 127 2.65 -9.88 7.56
CA ASP A 127 2.46 -10.55 8.86
C ASP A 127 0.96 -10.78 9.17
N PHE A 128 0.11 -9.86 8.73
CA PHE A 128 -1.33 -9.97 8.91
C PHE A 128 -1.92 -11.13 8.09
N PHE A 129 -1.61 -11.20 6.81
CA PHE A 129 -2.16 -12.23 5.92
C PHE A 129 -1.56 -13.60 6.19
N GLN A 130 -0.26 -13.69 6.45
CA GLN A 130 0.39 -14.96 6.80
C GLN A 130 -0.17 -15.57 8.09
N ARG A 131 -0.38 -14.76 9.14
CA ARG A 131 -0.97 -15.24 10.41
C ARG A 131 -2.40 -15.73 10.27
N ARG A 132 -3.12 -15.29 9.26
CA ARG A 132 -4.50 -15.73 8.95
C ARG A 132 -4.58 -16.85 7.94
N GLY A 133 -3.46 -17.41 7.53
CA GLY A 133 -3.41 -18.55 6.60
C GLY A 133 -3.68 -18.18 5.14
N TYR A 134 -3.68 -16.90 4.77
CA TYR A 134 -3.83 -16.52 3.37
C TYR A 134 -2.59 -16.85 2.55
N LYS A 135 -2.79 -17.31 1.31
CA LYS A 135 -1.70 -17.57 0.36
C LYS A 135 -1.12 -16.24 -0.15
N VAL A 136 0.02 -15.85 0.39
CA VAL A 136 0.78 -14.67 -0.08
C VAL A 136 1.76 -15.12 -1.15
N LEU A 137 1.61 -14.62 -2.38
CA LEU A 137 2.47 -14.96 -3.51
C LEU A 137 3.84 -14.32 -3.39
N SER A 138 3.88 -13.03 -3.04
CA SER A 138 5.12 -12.29 -2.84
C SER A 138 4.95 -11.18 -1.81
N SER A 139 6.06 -10.79 -1.19
CA SER A 139 6.10 -9.73 -0.19
C SER A 139 7.26 -8.80 -0.47
N HIS A 140 6.99 -7.50 -0.52
CA HIS A 140 7.97 -6.45 -0.73
C HIS A 140 7.99 -5.52 0.48
N PHE A 141 9.17 -5.20 0.98
CA PHE A 141 9.37 -4.25 2.08
C PHE A 141 10.70 -3.52 1.90
N GLY A 142 10.72 -2.25 2.29
CA GLY A 142 11.89 -1.38 2.22
C GLY A 142 12.70 -1.34 3.52
#